data_e7e6e9e849159682518f9cfaa88ef8a2
#
_entry.id   e7e6e9e849159682518f9cfaa88ef8a2
#
_cell.length_a   1.000
_cell.length_b   1.000
_cell.length_c   1.000
_cell.angle_alpha   90.00
_cell.angle_beta   90.00
_cell.angle_gamma   90.00
#
_symmetry.space_group_name_H-M   'P 1'
#
loop_
_entity.id
_entity.type
_entity.pdbx_description
1 polymer ?
#
loop_
_entity_poly.entity_id
_entity_poly.type
_entity_poly.pdbx_seq_one_letter_code
_entity_poly.pdbx_strand_id
1 'polypeptide(L)'
;PGGEMHIVVSMLAYSGGLITDRILVSIISASLLSTIIFGPWLSSAVRKLRKSLFDVSFTESDVQLEADCTNQNEMLQELSRIAAKRTDLDVETLYHEMLIREEQMSTAMGRGIAIPHARVEGLEKSYVFVVQNRVGLDWDSPDGLPVRLLILIISPKDSPNAQIQILQCLATVLRDRDAAQALVTSNDSTFIWATLRNELNANQHCNIY
;
A
#
# COMPACT_ATOMS: atom_id res chain seq x y z
N PRO A 1 15.37 -17.35 -16.54
CA PRO A 1 16.64 -17.53 -17.28
C PRO A 1 17.26 -18.95 -17.16
N GLY A 2 16.69 -19.88 -16.40
CA GLY A 2 17.27 -21.21 -16.19
C GLY A 2 17.07 -22.21 -17.34
N GLY A 3 15.98 -22.12 -18.08
CA GLY A 3 15.64 -23.10 -19.13
C GLY A 3 16.50 -23.04 -20.37
N GLU A 4 17.01 -21.88 -20.73
CA GLU A 4 17.83 -21.67 -21.91
C GLU A 4 19.20 -22.36 -21.80
N MET A 5 19.81 -22.33 -20.62
CA MET A 5 21.11 -22.99 -20.38
C MET A 5 21.05 -24.51 -20.54
N HIS A 6 19.94 -25.13 -20.14
CA HIS A 6 19.76 -26.59 -20.29
C HIS A 6 19.70 -27.01 -21.75
N ILE A 7 19.04 -26.20 -22.61
CA ILE A 7 18.95 -26.47 -24.04
C ILE A 7 20.32 -26.34 -24.71
N VAL A 8 21.09 -25.29 -24.41
CA VAL A 8 22.43 -25.05 -24.95
C VAL A 8 23.40 -26.17 -24.57
N VAL A 9 23.43 -26.54 -23.28
CA VAL A 9 24.29 -27.63 -22.78
C VAL A 9 23.92 -28.96 -23.42
N SER A 10 22.61 -29.23 -23.57
CA SER A 10 22.14 -30.46 -24.22
C SER A 10 22.52 -30.53 -25.72
N MET A 11 22.46 -29.41 -26.43
CA MET A 11 22.90 -29.34 -27.83
C MET A 11 24.42 -29.57 -27.98
N LEU A 12 25.21 -29.00 -27.07
CA LEU A 12 26.66 -29.22 -27.05
C LEU A 12 26.99 -30.70 -26.77
N ALA A 13 26.31 -31.31 -25.80
CA ALA A 13 26.48 -32.72 -25.48
C ALA A 13 26.09 -33.63 -26.64
N TYR A 14 25.03 -33.28 -27.36
CA TYR A 14 24.57 -33.99 -28.56
C TYR A 14 25.59 -33.86 -29.69
N SER A 15 26.07 -32.65 -29.98
CA SER A 15 27.08 -32.45 -31.04
C SER A 15 28.43 -33.11 -30.71
N GLY A 16 28.74 -33.30 -29.44
CA GLY A 16 29.89 -34.05 -28.96
C GLY A 16 29.69 -35.58 -28.95
N GLY A 17 28.53 -36.10 -29.38
CA GLY A 17 28.22 -37.52 -29.39
C GLY A 17 28.02 -38.15 -27.98
N LEU A 18 27.85 -37.35 -26.95
CA LEU A 18 27.71 -37.79 -25.55
C LEU A 18 26.28 -38.26 -25.24
N ILE A 19 25.27 -37.81 -25.97
CA ILE A 19 23.87 -38.15 -25.77
C ILE A 19 23.22 -38.54 -27.10
N THR A 20 22.18 -39.40 -27.01
CA THR A 20 21.41 -39.87 -28.17
C THR A 20 20.22 -38.92 -28.48
N ASP A 21 19.66 -39.02 -29.70
CA ASP A 21 18.45 -38.25 -30.13
C ASP A 21 17.30 -38.38 -29.14
N ARG A 22 17.07 -39.57 -28.59
CA ARG A 22 16.00 -39.81 -27.61
C ARG A 22 16.20 -39.02 -26.31
N ILE A 23 17.45 -38.93 -25.84
CA ILE A 23 17.78 -38.18 -24.64
C ILE A 23 17.66 -36.67 -24.89
N LEU A 24 18.14 -36.19 -26.05
CA LEU A 24 17.99 -34.78 -26.44
C LEU A 24 16.52 -34.34 -26.48
N VAL A 25 15.68 -35.14 -27.20
CA VAL A 25 14.25 -34.84 -27.31
C VAL A 25 13.58 -34.86 -25.93
N SER A 26 13.94 -35.78 -25.05
CA SER A 26 13.41 -35.85 -23.68
C SER A 26 13.74 -34.61 -22.87
N ILE A 27 14.98 -34.11 -22.94
CA ILE A 27 15.41 -32.90 -22.22
C ILE A 27 14.68 -31.67 -22.75
N ILE A 28 14.60 -31.51 -24.08
CA ILE A 28 13.90 -30.39 -24.70
C ILE A 28 12.41 -30.40 -24.29
N SER A 29 11.77 -31.58 -24.40
CA SER A 29 10.34 -31.73 -24.07
C SER A 29 10.08 -31.43 -22.59
N ALA A 30 10.92 -31.92 -21.68
CA ALA A 30 10.82 -31.65 -20.23
C ALA A 30 11.01 -30.16 -19.94
N SER A 31 11.95 -29.52 -20.60
CA SER A 31 12.21 -28.06 -20.46
C SER A 31 11.01 -27.22 -20.92
N LEU A 32 10.40 -27.55 -22.04
CA LEU A 32 9.21 -26.88 -22.56
C LEU A 32 8.00 -27.06 -21.63
N LEU A 33 7.74 -28.31 -21.20
CA LEU A 33 6.66 -28.60 -20.27
C LEU A 33 6.84 -27.86 -18.93
N SER A 34 8.06 -27.85 -18.41
CA SER A 34 8.40 -27.11 -17.19
C SER A 34 8.06 -25.62 -17.34
N THR A 35 8.44 -25.00 -18.46
CA THR A 35 8.18 -23.56 -18.69
C THR A 35 6.68 -23.26 -18.80
N ILE A 36 5.93 -24.11 -19.48
CA ILE A 36 4.48 -23.95 -19.64
C ILE A 36 3.73 -24.08 -18.32
N ILE A 37 4.16 -25.01 -17.45
CA ILE A 37 3.47 -25.29 -16.18
C ILE A 37 3.94 -24.32 -15.09
N PHE A 38 5.24 -24.08 -14.99
CA PHE A 38 5.83 -23.30 -13.89
C PHE A 38 5.47 -21.81 -13.95
N GLY A 39 5.42 -21.22 -15.15
CA GLY A 39 5.06 -19.81 -15.32
C GLY A 39 3.68 -19.45 -14.77
N PRO A 40 2.59 -20.09 -15.22
CA PRO A 40 1.25 -19.86 -14.69
C PRO A 40 1.10 -20.22 -13.20
N TRP A 41 1.74 -21.31 -12.77
CA TRP A 41 1.71 -21.73 -11.37
C TRP A 41 2.38 -20.68 -10.46
N LEU A 42 3.59 -20.22 -10.81
CA LEU A 42 4.30 -19.19 -10.06
C LEU A 42 3.52 -17.88 -10.02
N SER A 43 2.97 -17.45 -11.17
CA SER A 43 2.16 -16.23 -11.24
C SER A 43 0.89 -16.31 -10.38
N SER A 44 0.28 -17.49 -10.31
CA SER A 44 -0.89 -17.74 -9.46
C SER A 44 -0.53 -17.77 -7.98
N ALA A 45 0.60 -18.36 -7.61
CA ALA A 45 1.11 -18.37 -6.24
C ALA A 45 1.48 -16.96 -5.77
N VAL A 46 2.19 -16.20 -6.59
CA VAL A 46 2.54 -14.80 -6.30
C VAL A 46 1.28 -13.92 -6.18
N ARG A 47 0.28 -14.13 -7.05
CA ARG A 47 -1.00 -13.42 -6.99
C ARG A 47 -1.76 -13.71 -5.70
N LYS A 48 -1.76 -14.97 -5.23
CA LYS A 48 -2.41 -15.37 -3.98
C LYS A 48 -1.72 -14.76 -2.76
N LEU A 49 -0.37 -14.75 -2.74
CA LEU A 49 0.40 -14.06 -1.72
C LEU A 49 0.13 -12.54 -1.69
N ARG A 50 0.10 -11.89 -2.85
CA ARG A 50 -0.21 -10.45 -2.96
C ARG A 50 -1.61 -10.11 -2.46
N LYS A 51 -2.61 -10.90 -2.80
CA LYS A 51 -3.99 -10.68 -2.34
C LYS A 51 -4.13 -10.80 -0.82
N SER A 52 -3.33 -11.68 -0.19
CA SER A 52 -3.27 -11.81 1.27
C SER A 52 -2.54 -10.66 1.96
N LEU A 53 -1.61 -9.99 1.26
CA LEU A 53 -0.80 -8.91 1.82
C LEU A 53 -1.44 -7.52 1.71
N PHE A 54 -2.48 -7.37 0.88
CA PHE A 54 -3.16 -6.09 0.64
C PHE A 54 -4.64 -6.17 1.06
N ASP A 55 -4.88 -6.51 2.32
CA ASP A 55 -6.22 -6.40 2.91
C ASP A 55 -6.33 -5.04 3.60
N VAL A 56 -7.06 -4.11 2.97
CA VAL A 56 -7.29 -2.75 3.47
C VAL A 56 -8.75 -2.57 3.81
N SER A 57 -9.02 -2.26 5.06
CA SER A 57 -10.35 -1.85 5.53
C SER A 57 -10.48 -0.33 5.38
N PHE A 58 -11.32 0.10 4.47
CA PHE A 58 -11.66 1.50 4.26
C PHE A 58 -13.11 1.63 3.83
N THR A 59 -13.95 2.19 4.68
CA THR A 59 -15.37 2.40 4.47
C THR A 59 -15.72 3.89 4.52
N GLU A 60 -16.89 4.27 4.03
CA GLU A 60 -17.32 5.67 4.06
C GLU A 60 -17.40 6.22 5.50
N SER A 61 -17.74 5.39 6.49
CA SER A 61 -17.74 5.77 7.91
C SER A 61 -16.35 6.08 8.48
N ASP A 62 -15.29 5.75 7.78
CA ASP A 62 -13.91 6.06 8.15
C ASP A 62 -13.48 7.46 7.65
N VAL A 63 -14.37 8.18 6.95
CA VAL A 63 -14.18 9.57 6.53
C VAL A 63 -14.93 10.49 7.47
N GLN A 64 -14.19 11.30 8.22
CA GLN A 64 -14.75 12.31 9.13
C GLN A 64 -14.43 13.70 8.60
N LEU A 65 -15.48 14.48 8.40
CA LEU A 65 -15.37 15.90 8.09
C LEU A 65 -15.48 16.69 9.39
N GLU A 66 -14.78 17.83 9.45
CA GLU A 66 -15.01 18.81 10.52
C GLU A 66 -14.40 18.46 11.91
N ALA A 67 -13.17 17.97 11.93
CA ALA A 67 -12.44 17.91 13.19
C ALA A 67 -12.02 19.33 13.64
N ASP A 68 -12.25 19.64 14.92
CA ASP A 68 -11.94 20.95 15.53
C ASP A 68 -10.67 20.87 16.39
N CYS A 69 -9.59 20.32 15.85
CA CYS A 69 -8.29 20.31 16.52
C CYS A 69 -7.52 21.60 16.21
N THR A 70 -6.80 22.10 17.19
CA THR A 70 -6.06 23.36 17.08
C THR A 70 -4.56 23.18 16.82
N ASN A 71 -4.04 22.00 17.11
CA ASN A 71 -2.63 21.65 16.92
C ASN A 71 -2.43 20.18 16.52
N GLN A 72 -1.20 19.86 16.10
CA GLN A 72 -0.81 18.53 15.65
C GLN A 72 -1.03 17.44 16.70
N ASN A 73 -0.67 17.69 17.95
CA ASN A 73 -0.81 16.70 19.03
C ASN A 73 -2.26 16.35 19.32
N GLU A 74 -3.15 17.35 19.37
CA GLU A 74 -4.60 17.12 19.51
C GLU A 74 -5.14 16.28 18.34
N MET A 75 -4.68 16.57 17.12
CA MET A 75 -5.10 15.80 15.94
C MET A 75 -4.59 14.36 15.99
N LEU A 76 -3.34 14.11 16.39
CA LEU A 76 -2.83 12.74 16.56
C LEU A 76 -3.60 11.97 17.62
N GLN A 77 -3.99 12.62 18.73
CA GLN A 77 -4.86 12.00 19.73
C GLN A 77 -6.25 11.69 19.19
N GLU A 78 -6.86 12.60 18.42
CA GLU A 78 -8.17 12.36 17.82
C GLU A 78 -8.12 11.24 16.79
N LEU A 79 -7.10 11.21 15.93
CA LEU A 79 -6.86 10.11 14.99
C LEU A 79 -6.71 8.77 15.73
N SER A 80 -6.03 8.75 16.89
CA SER A 80 -5.90 7.54 17.72
C SER A 80 -7.25 7.06 18.24
N ARG A 81 -8.11 7.98 18.71
CA ARG A 81 -9.46 7.65 19.18
C ARG A 81 -10.35 7.11 18.06
N ILE A 82 -10.26 7.71 16.86
CA ILE A 82 -11.00 7.24 15.68
C ILE A 82 -10.57 5.84 15.31
N ALA A 83 -9.27 5.60 15.23
CA ALA A 83 -8.72 4.31 14.86
C ALA A 83 -9.02 3.21 15.91
N ALA A 84 -8.92 3.54 17.20
CA ALA A 84 -9.20 2.61 18.29
C ALA A 84 -10.63 2.05 18.23
N LYS A 85 -11.61 2.87 17.85
CA LYS A 85 -13.03 2.43 17.72
C LYS A 85 -13.22 1.32 16.68
N ARG A 86 -12.32 1.17 15.73
CA ARG A 86 -12.41 0.22 14.61
C ARG A 86 -11.43 -0.94 14.70
N THR A 87 -10.36 -0.79 15.47
CA THR A 87 -9.25 -1.74 15.51
C THR A 87 -9.16 -2.52 16.80
N ASP A 88 -9.97 -2.18 17.81
CA ASP A 88 -9.88 -2.70 19.19
C ASP A 88 -8.49 -2.53 19.84
N LEU A 89 -7.69 -1.61 19.30
CA LEU A 89 -6.38 -1.27 19.84
C LEU A 89 -6.48 -0.16 20.88
N ASP A 90 -5.53 -0.15 21.78
CA ASP A 90 -5.43 0.88 22.79
C ASP A 90 -5.08 2.26 22.19
N VAL A 91 -5.78 3.31 22.64
CA VAL A 91 -5.61 4.67 22.14
C VAL A 91 -4.20 5.20 22.37
N GLU A 92 -3.64 4.95 23.58
CA GLU A 92 -2.31 5.44 23.95
C GLU A 92 -1.22 4.76 23.13
N THR A 93 -1.37 3.47 22.86
CA THR A 93 -0.45 2.71 21.98
C THR A 93 -0.47 3.30 20.57
N LEU A 94 -1.64 3.55 20.00
CA LEU A 94 -1.79 4.15 18.67
C LEU A 94 -1.18 5.56 18.62
N TYR A 95 -1.46 6.37 19.61
CA TYR A 95 -0.93 7.73 19.71
C TYR A 95 0.60 7.71 19.78
N HIS A 96 1.17 6.87 20.63
CA HIS A 96 2.62 6.77 20.82
C HIS A 96 3.35 6.34 19.54
N GLU A 97 2.85 5.32 18.85
CA GLU A 97 3.43 4.85 17.58
C GLU A 97 3.35 5.91 16.48
N MET A 98 2.24 6.66 16.39
CA MET A 98 2.12 7.76 15.45
C MET A 98 3.05 8.93 15.80
N LEU A 99 3.16 9.27 17.08
CA LEU A 99 4.02 10.36 17.55
C LEU A 99 5.49 10.06 17.26
N ILE A 100 5.98 8.87 17.61
CA ILE A 100 7.35 8.43 17.30
C ILE A 100 7.63 8.55 15.80
N ARG A 101 6.66 8.16 14.96
CA ARG A 101 6.82 8.23 13.51
C ARG A 101 6.87 9.66 13.00
N GLU A 102 6.04 10.53 13.53
CA GLU A 102 5.97 11.94 13.15
C GLU A 102 7.23 12.70 13.57
N GLU A 103 7.77 12.43 14.77
CA GLU A 103 9.01 13.03 15.27
C GLU A 103 10.24 12.66 14.43
N GLN A 104 10.24 11.50 13.79
CA GLN A 104 11.33 11.10 12.88
C GLN A 104 11.39 11.97 11.62
N MET A 105 10.25 12.27 11.07
CA MET A 105 10.10 13.08 9.85
C MET A 105 8.62 13.42 9.67
N SER A 106 8.33 14.69 9.39
CA SER A 106 6.97 15.13 9.11
C SER A 106 6.29 14.26 8.04
N THR A 107 5.05 13.89 8.31
CA THR A 107 4.20 13.16 7.36
C THR A 107 3.43 14.07 6.41
N ALA A 108 3.63 15.38 6.48
CA ALA A 108 3.03 16.33 5.55
C ALA A 108 3.60 16.16 4.15
N MET A 109 2.69 16.10 3.18
CA MET A 109 3.01 15.95 1.76
C MET A 109 3.00 17.29 1.00
N GLY A 110 2.65 18.37 1.67
CA GLY A 110 2.29 19.64 1.04
C GLY A 110 0.84 19.67 0.56
N ARG A 111 0.42 20.79 -0.02
CA ARG A 111 -0.93 21.04 -0.55
C ARG A 111 -2.05 20.86 0.46
N GLY A 112 -1.75 21.06 1.74
CA GLY A 112 -2.72 20.91 2.82
C GLY A 112 -3.02 19.45 3.19
N ILE A 113 -2.15 18.49 2.85
CA ILE A 113 -2.34 17.05 3.09
C ILE A 113 -1.22 16.50 3.96
N ALA A 114 -1.57 15.69 4.98
CA ALA A 114 -0.64 14.85 5.70
C ALA A 114 -1.10 13.39 5.69
N ILE A 115 -0.13 12.46 5.76
CA ILE A 115 -0.41 11.03 5.80
C ILE A 115 0.26 10.42 7.04
N PRO A 116 -0.26 10.70 8.25
CA PRO A 116 0.22 10.03 9.46
C PRO A 116 0.02 8.53 9.33
N HIS A 117 0.99 7.76 9.82
CA HIS A 117 0.94 6.32 9.70
C HIS A 117 1.71 5.62 10.81
N ALA A 118 1.20 4.47 11.25
CA ALA A 118 1.81 3.65 12.28
C ALA A 118 1.75 2.16 11.91
N ARG A 119 2.69 1.39 12.46
CA ARG A 119 2.70 -0.07 12.41
C ARG A 119 2.53 -0.63 13.80
N VAL A 120 1.48 -1.40 14.00
CA VAL A 120 1.11 -1.91 15.31
C VAL A 120 0.96 -3.44 15.29
N GLU A 121 1.17 -4.05 16.44
CA GLU A 121 0.95 -5.48 16.66
C GLU A 121 -0.55 -5.76 16.84
N GLY A 122 -0.97 -7.01 16.59
CA GLY A 122 -2.35 -7.44 16.83
C GLY A 122 -3.34 -7.12 15.69
N LEU A 123 -2.88 -6.59 14.57
CA LEU A 123 -3.73 -6.37 13.40
C LEU A 123 -3.53 -7.47 12.34
N GLU A 124 -4.64 -7.93 11.76
CA GLU A 124 -4.64 -8.86 10.62
C GLU A 124 -4.65 -8.15 9.27
N LYS A 125 -5.14 -6.90 9.22
CA LYS A 125 -5.28 -6.10 8.00
C LYS A 125 -4.95 -4.64 8.27
N SER A 126 -4.75 -3.89 7.19
CA SER A 126 -4.52 -2.44 7.28
C SER A 126 -5.82 -1.67 7.34
N TYR A 127 -5.79 -0.51 7.97
CA TYR A 127 -6.93 0.41 8.06
C TYR A 127 -6.51 1.77 7.53
N VAL A 128 -7.45 2.44 6.86
CA VAL A 128 -7.31 3.81 6.39
C VAL A 128 -8.43 4.65 6.98
N PHE A 129 -8.09 5.80 7.53
CA PHE A 129 -9.04 6.78 8.03
C PHE A 129 -8.74 8.13 7.40
N VAL A 130 -9.76 8.90 7.11
CA VAL A 130 -9.62 10.25 6.57
C VAL A 130 -10.28 11.24 7.49
N VAL A 131 -9.53 12.26 7.88
CA VAL A 131 -10.05 13.32 8.75
C VAL A 131 -9.77 14.67 8.10
N GLN A 132 -10.78 15.52 8.06
CA GLN A 132 -10.65 16.89 7.57
C GLN A 132 -10.72 17.87 8.75
N ASN A 133 -9.75 18.78 8.81
CA ASN A 133 -9.73 19.90 9.76
C ASN A 133 -10.02 21.20 9.02
N ARG A 134 -11.04 21.92 9.44
CA ARG A 134 -11.49 23.15 8.76
C ARG A 134 -10.52 24.30 8.90
N VAL A 135 -9.91 24.43 10.04
CA VAL A 135 -9.02 25.56 10.35
C VAL A 135 -7.69 25.41 9.61
N GLY A 136 -7.21 24.19 9.50
CA GLY A 136 -5.87 23.86 9.04
C GLY A 136 -4.86 23.89 10.19
N LEU A 137 -3.95 22.94 10.17
CA LEU A 137 -2.97 22.70 11.23
C LEU A 137 -1.58 22.99 10.74
N ASP A 138 -0.76 23.59 11.58
CA ASP A 138 0.67 23.60 11.38
C ASP A 138 1.23 22.20 11.58
N TRP A 139 1.83 21.65 10.50
CA TRP A 139 2.29 20.26 10.43
C TRP A 139 3.71 20.14 9.87
N ASP A 140 4.50 21.19 9.97
CA ASP A 140 5.82 21.27 9.35
C ASP A 140 5.79 20.82 7.87
N SER A 141 4.86 21.42 7.13
CA SER A 141 4.62 21.11 5.72
C SER A 141 5.74 21.65 4.82
N PRO A 142 6.22 20.89 3.81
CA PRO A 142 7.32 21.31 2.94
C PRO A 142 7.01 22.55 2.10
N ASP A 143 5.75 22.91 1.92
CA ASP A 143 5.29 24.11 1.20
C ASP A 143 4.79 25.23 2.14
N GLY A 144 4.88 25.02 3.46
CA GLY A 144 4.43 25.97 4.48
C GLY A 144 2.91 26.17 4.55
N LEU A 145 2.12 25.37 3.81
CA LEU A 145 0.67 25.45 3.85
C LEU A 145 0.10 24.65 5.03
N PRO A 146 -0.95 25.13 5.70
CA PRO A 146 -1.59 24.41 6.77
C PRO A 146 -2.27 23.13 6.26
N VAL A 147 -2.11 22.04 7.01
CA VAL A 147 -2.73 20.75 6.69
C VAL A 147 -4.20 20.78 7.06
N ARG A 148 -5.04 20.42 6.10
CA ARG A 148 -6.51 20.34 6.25
C ARG A 148 -7.07 18.94 6.04
N LEU A 149 -6.37 18.08 5.28
CA LEU A 149 -6.76 16.70 5.03
C LEU A 149 -5.70 15.77 5.60
N LEU A 150 -6.11 14.89 6.50
CA LEU A 150 -5.26 13.87 7.09
C LEU A 150 -5.74 12.49 6.65
N ILE A 151 -4.81 11.68 6.14
CA ILE A 151 -5.08 10.30 5.75
C ILE A 151 -4.24 9.39 6.65
N LEU A 152 -4.86 8.86 7.70
CA LEU A 152 -4.20 7.97 8.64
C LEU A 152 -4.16 6.54 8.07
N ILE A 153 -2.98 5.92 8.14
CA ILE A 153 -2.77 4.51 7.77
C ILE A 153 -2.30 3.76 9.01
N ILE A 154 -3.04 2.72 9.40
CA ILE A 154 -2.59 1.78 10.42
C ILE A 154 -2.43 0.41 9.79
N SER A 155 -1.26 -0.19 9.97
CA SER A 155 -0.90 -1.45 9.32
C SER A 155 -0.30 -2.44 10.31
N PRO A 156 -0.42 -3.75 10.04
CA PRO A 156 0.23 -4.79 10.84
C PRO A 156 1.75 -4.61 10.85
N LYS A 157 2.37 -4.76 12.01
CA LYS A 157 3.83 -4.68 12.18
C LYS A 157 4.57 -5.71 11.34
N ASP A 158 3.98 -6.90 11.20
CA ASP A 158 4.53 -8.02 10.45
C ASP A 158 4.37 -7.89 8.92
N SER A 159 3.71 -6.83 8.45
CA SER A 159 3.44 -6.61 7.02
C SER A 159 3.93 -5.24 6.54
N PRO A 160 5.23 -4.96 6.57
CA PRO A 160 5.77 -3.64 6.19
C PRO A 160 5.44 -3.26 4.73
N ASN A 161 5.33 -4.24 3.85
CA ASN A 161 4.98 -4.03 2.45
C ASN A 161 3.54 -3.51 2.25
N ALA A 162 2.61 -3.86 3.15
CA ALA A 162 1.23 -3.39 3.06
C ALA A 162 1.15 -1.86 3.19
N GLN A 163 1.85 -1.29 4.16
CA GLN A 163 1.92 0.15 4.36
C GLN A 163 2.51 0.87 3.14
N ILE A 164 3.62 0.36 2.60
CA ILE A 164 4.29 0.94 1.43
C ILE A 164 3.35 0.93 0.22
N GLN A 165 2.61 -0.14 0.00
CA GLN A 165 1.65 -0.24 -1.09
C GLN A 165 0.51 0.77 -0.96
N ILE A 166 -0.05 0.94 0.24
CA ILE A 166 -1.09 1.95 0.48
C ILE A 166 -0.55 3.35 0.21
N LEU A 167 0.65 3.67 0.72
CA LEU A 167 1.31 4.95 0.45
C LEU A 167 1.54 5.20 -1.04
N GLN A 168 1.94 4.18 -1.81
CA GLN A 168 2.10 4.28 -3.26
C GLN A 168 0.78 4.56 -3.97
N CYS A 169 -0.31 3.88 -3.57
CA CYS A 169 -1.64 4.14 -4.12
C CYS A 169 -2.08 5.59 -3.87
N LEU A 170 -1.97 6.04 -2.62
CA LEU A 170 -2.31 7.42 -2.26
C LEU A 170 -1.44 8.44 -2.99
N ALA A 171 -0.14 8.19 -3.11
CA ALA A 171 0.76 9.06 -3.85
C ALA A 171 0.38 9.21 -5.32
N THR A 172 -0.24 8.20 -5.94
CA THR A 172 -0.72 8.27 -7.33
C THR A 172 -1.85 9.27 -7.48
N VAL A 173 -2.86 9.22 -6.59
CA VAL A 173 -3.96 10.20 -6.58
C VAL A 173 -3.46 11.60 -6.26
N LEU A 174 -2.64 11.70 -5.21
CA LEU A 174 -2.19 12.98 -4.69
C LEU A 174 -1.13 13.66 -5.58
N ARG A 175 -0.59 12.95 -6.58
CA ARG A 175 0.27 13.54 -7.60
C ARG A 175 -0.51 14.49 -8.50
N ASP A 176 -1.74 14.14 -8.84
CA ASP A 176 -2.64 15.02 -9.59
C ASP A 176 -3.05 16.21 -8.69
N ARG A 177 -2.79 17.41 -9.19
CA ARG A 177 -3.04 18.65 -8.45
C ARG A 177 -4.52 18.90 -8.24
N ASP A 178 -5.31 18.66 -9.27
CA ASP A 178 -6.75 18.96 -9.25
C ASP A 178 -7.48 17.94 -8.38
N ALA A 179 -7.08 16.66 -8.44
CA ALA A 179 -7.61 15.63 -7.57
C ALA A 179 -7.26 15.88 -6.08
N ALA A 180 -6.01 16.23 -5.79
CA ALA A 180 -5.58 16.58 -4.43
C ALA A 180 -6.34 17.78 -3.88
N GLN A 181 -6.48 18.85 -4.68
CA GLN A 181 -7.23 20.04 -4.28
C GLN A 181 -8.72 19.74 -4.07
N ALA A 182 -9.33 18.93 -4.95
CA ALA A 182 -10.70 18.50 -4.80
C ALA A 182 -10.94 17.72 -3.51
N LEU A 183 -10.02 16.83 -3.11
CA LEU A 183 -10.10 16.10 -1.86
C LEU A 183 -10.01 17.03 -0.63
N VAL A 184 -9.09 18.00 -0.64
CA VAL A 184 -8.90 18.94 0.47
C VAL A 184 -10.08 19.88 0.64
N THR A 185 -10.77 20.27 -0.44
CA THR A 185 -11.86 21.24 -0.42
C THR A 185 -13.26 20.64 -0.41
N SER A 186 -13.37 19.33 -0.63
CA SER A 186 -14.66 18.64 -0.66
C SER A 186 -15.30 18.61 0.73
N ASN A 187 -16.60 18.87 0.79
CA ASN A 187 -17.44 18.66 1.97
C ASN A 187 -18.31 17.40 1.84
N ASP A 188 -17.96 16.50 0.92
CA ASP A 188 -18.68 15.25 0.64
C ASP A 188 -17.81 14.04 1.01
N SER A 189 -18.18 13.36 2.09
CA SER A 189 -17.49 12.15 2.56
C SER A 189 -17.54 11.01 1.55
N THR A 190 -18.66 10.88 0.83
CA THR A 190 -18.85 9.85 -0.21
C THR A 190 -17.89 10.08 -1.37
N PHE A 191 -17.72 11.33 -1.80
CA PHE A 191 -16.76 11.70 -2.86
C PHE A 191 -15.32 11.37 -2.44
N ILE A 192 -14.92 11.78 -1.23
CA ILE A 192 -13.57 11.52 -0.70
C ILE A 192 -13.33 10.01 -0.62
N TRP A 193 -14.27 9.30 -0.01
CA TRP A 193 -14.18 7.85 0.12
C TRP A 193 -14.11 7.14 -1.23
N ALA A 194 -15.01 7.45 -2.18
CA ALA A 194 -15.06 6.81 -3.48
C ALA A 194 -13.78 7.04 -4.28
N THR A 195 -13.25 8.27 -4.26
CA THR A 195 -12.02 8.63 -4.96
C THR A 195 -10.83 7.84 -4.44
N LEU A 196 -10.60 7.83 -3.12
CA LEU A 196 -9.48 7.11 -2.52
C LEU A 196 -9.65 5.59 -2.62
N ARG A 197 -10.87 5.07 -2.44
CA ARG A 197 -11.15 3.64 -2.55
C ARG A 197 -10.92 3.10 -3.97
N ASN A 198 -11.33 3.85 -4.99
CA ASN A 198 -11.10 3.46 -6.38
C ASN A 198 -9.62 3.26 -6.67
N GLU A 199 -8.76 4.15 -6.18
CA GLU A 199 -7.31 4.02 -6.36
C GLU A 199 -6.70 2.88 -5.53
N LEU A 200 -7.16 2.71 -4.29
CA LEU A 200 -6.75 1.57 -3.47
C LEU A 200 -7.11 0.23 -4.14
N ASN A 201 -8.26 0.16 -4.81
CA ASN A 201 -8.71 -1.03 -5.55
C ASN A 201 -8.03 -1.18 -6.92
N ALA A 202 -7.83 -0.11 -7.68
CA ALA A 202 -7.21 -0.13 -9.00
C ALA A 202 -5.78 -0.69 -8.94
N ASN A 203 -5.01 -0.32 -7.92
CA ASN A 203 -3.66 -0.82 -7.72
C ASN A 203 -3.59 -2.27 -7.20
N GLN A 204 -4.69 -2.82 -6.67
CA GLN A 204 -4.79 -4.28 -6.45
C GLN A 204 -4.73 -5.06 -7.78
N HIS A 205 -5.15 -4.44 -8.88
CA HIS A 205 -5.22 -5.05 -10.22
C HIS A 205 -4.10 -4.60 -11.18
N CYS A 206 -3.44 -3.48 -10.92
CA CYS A 206 -2.60 -2.80 -11.93
C CYS A 206 -1.11 -3.12 -11.90
N ASN A 207 -0.59 -3.91 -10.95
CA ASN A 207 0.82 -4.31 -10.94
C ASN A 207 1.03 -5.66 -11.67
N ILE A 208 0.62 -5.71 -12.95
CA ILE A 208 0.99 -6.78 -13.91
C ILE A 208 1.90 -6.11 -14.95
N TYR A 209 3.15 -5.77 -14.53
CA TYR A 209 4.27 -5.63 -15.48
C TYR A 209 5.58 -5.85 -14.71
#